data_2aee76add627e59f6ab3687ccea68fb4
#
_entry.id   2aee76add627e59f6ab3687ccea68fb4
#
_cell.length_a   1.000
_cell.length_b   1.000
_cell.length_c   1.000
_cell.angle_alpha   90.00
_cell.angle_beta   90.00
_cell.angle_gamma   90.00
#
_symmetry.space_group_name_H-M   'P 1'
#
loop_
_entity.id
_entity.type
_entity.pdbx_description
1 polymer ?
#
loop_
_entity_poly.entity_id
_entity_poly.type
_entity_poly.pdbx_seq_one_letter_code
_entity_poly.pdbx_strand_id
1 'polypeptide(L)'
;VLNGMIPKPPRNDAADMRLPISGVYKIKGVGDVLAGRVEQGVVRPGEEVVFIPTHTVSNPCVGKVFTVEMHHKRVDEAHPGDNVGMNIKGLDKINMPRTGDVMIYKKDTTLKACKNFNAQVQVLDVPGQLKPGYSPVAFVRCGRSACKMTELIFKVGKETGGKKMESPVALKSNDVAEAVFEPQHPFVVDHFKACGGLARIAFLDGNTAVMLGKITKVQFKEDK
;
A
#
# COMPACT_ATOMS: atom_id res chain seq x y z
N VAL A 1 30.13 -11.96 13.37
CA VAL A 1 30.51 -12.25 11.98
C VAL A 1 29.37 -11.92 11.03
N LEU A 2 28.13 -12.41 11.20
CA LEU A 2 27.01 -12.16 10.29
C LEU A 2 26.66 -10.68 10.12
N ASN A 3 26.64 -9.89 11.20
CA ASN A 3 26.29 -8.45 11.16
C ASN A 3 27.27 -7.60 10.33
N GLY A 4 28.50 -8.07 10.09
CA GLY A 4 29.47 -7.38 9.26
C GLY A 4 29.46 -7.83 7.80
N MET A 5 28.82 -8.98 7.50
CA MET A 5 28.78 -9.56 6.15
C MET A 5 27.50 -9.22 5.38
N ILE A 6 26.42 -8.91 6.10
CA ILE A 6 25.13 -8.58 5.49
C ILE A 6 25.02 -7.05 5.40
N PRO A 7 24.97 -6.44 4.20
CA PRO A 7 24.79 -5.01 4.08
C PRO A 7 23.40 -4.61 4.60
N LYS A 8 23.34 -3.49 5.30
CA LYS A 8 22.03 -2.92 5.70
C LYS A 8 21.22 -2.62 4.44
N PRO A 9 19.93 -2.96 4.42
CA PRO A 9 19.07 -2.61 3.29
C PRO A 9 19.03 -1.07 3.13
N PRO A 10 18.94 -0.56 1.89
CA PRO A 10 18.83 0.88 1.66
C PRO A 10 17.57 1.41 2.34
N ARG A 11 17.70 2.45 3.13
CA ARG A 11 16.61 3.15 3.81
C ARG A 11 16.45 4.54 3.21
N ASN A 12 15.24 4.94 2.89
CA ASN A 12 14.94 6.24 2.30
C ASN A 12 14.36 7.19 3.36
N ASP A 13 15.21 7.68 4.22
CA ASP A 13 14.84 8.59 5.32
C ASP A 13 14.44 9.99 4.82
N ALA A 14 14.97 10.41 3.67
CA ALA A 14 14.71 11.73 3.09
C ALA A 14 13.41 11.82 2.29
N ALA A 15 12.74 10.70 2.04
CA ALA A 15 11.46 10.69 1.32
C ALA A 15 10.29 11.10 2.22
N ASP A 16 9.16 11.40 1.58
CA ASP A 16 7.90 11.62 2.29
C ASP A 16 7.51 10.40 3.12
N MET A 17 7.06 10.64 4.34
CA MET A 17 6.74 9.58 5.29
C MET A 17 5.54 8.75 4.82
N ARG A 18 5.71 7.44 4.80
CA ARG A 18 4.68 6.43 4.48
C ARG A 18 4.70 5.34 5.53
N LEU A 19 3.61 5.21 6.27
CA LEU A 19 3.46 4.19 7.29
C LEU A 19 2.10 3.50 7.18
N PRO A 20 2.04 2.33 6.54
CA PRO A 20 0.85 1.48 6.54
C PRO A 20 0.47 1.03 7.95
N ILE A 21 -0.80 1.21 8.31
CA ILE A 21 -1.36 0.83 9.61
C ILE A 21 -1.70 -0.65 9.58
N SER A 22 -1.07 -1.42 10.46
CA SER A 22 -1.31 -2.87 10.63
C SER A 22 -2.30 -3.19 11.76
N GLY A 23 -2.52 -2.26 12.69
CA GLY A 23 -3.44 -2.45 13.79
C GLY A 23 -3.82 -1.14 14.47
N VAL A 24 -5.02 -1.11 15.01
CA VAL A 24 -5.56 0.00 15.81
C VAL A 24 -6.03 -0.56 17.12
N TYR A 25 -5.51 -0.06 18.23
CA TYR A 25 -5.73 -0.58 19.57
C TYR A 25 -6.17 0.54 20.50
N LYS A 26 -7.11 0.22 21.39
CA LYS A 26 -7.51 1.12 22.46
C LYS A 26 -6.97 0.56 23.78
N ILE A 27 -5.96 1.22 24.34
CA ILE A 27 -5.28 0.76 25.55
C ILE A 27 -5.72 1.62 26.73
N LYS A 28 -6.27 0.98 27.78
CA LYS A 28 -6.71 1.66 29.01
C LYS A 28 -5.52 2.43 29.64
N GLY A 29 -5.72 3.71 29.91
CA GLY A 29 -4.69 4.58 30.50
C GLY A 29 -3.69 5.17 29.50
N VAL A 30 -3.65 4.66 28.25
CA VAL A 30 -2.76 5.18 27.20
C VAL A 30 -3.53 5.92 26.11
N GLY A 31 -4.68 5.36 25.70
CA GLY A 31 -5.52 5.92 24.63
C GLY A 31 -5.45 5.09 23.34
N ASP A 32 -5.56 5.78 22.21
CA ASP A 32 -5.53 5.15 20.90
C ASP A 32 -4.08 4.92 20.46
N VAL A 33 -3.75 3.65 20.22
CA VAL A 33 -2.40 3.22 19.78
C VAL A 33 -2.53 2.57 18.41
N LEU A 34 -1.78 3.10 17.45
CA LEU A 34 -1.70 2.56 16.10
C LEU A 34 -0.35 1.86 15.91
N ALA A 35 -0.40 0.67 15.36
CA ALA A 35 0.79 -0.09 14.99
C ALA A 35 0.99 -0.09 13.48
N GLY A 36 2.24 -0.04 13.06
CA GLY A 36 2.59 -0.10 11.65
C GLY A 36 4.10 -0.25 11.44
N ARG A 37 4.48 -0.34 10.18
CA ARG A 37 5.88 -0.35 9.76
C ARG A 37 6.17 0.87 8.92
N VAL A 38 7.24 1.57 9.24
CA VAL A 38 7.72 2.68 8.40
C VAL A 38 8.25 2.13 7.08
N GLU A 39 7.64 2.53 5.95
CA GLU A 39 8.10 2.11 4.61
C GLU A 39 9.13 3.06 4.04
N GLN A 40 8.97 4.35 4.28
CA GLN A 40 9.92 5.41 3.92
C GLN A 40 9.68 6.67 4.76
N GLY A 41 10.63 7.59 4.73
CA GLY A 41 10.62 8.78 5.57
C GLY A 41 10.83 8.43 7.05
N VAL A 42 10.77 9.42 7.89
CA VAL A 42 11.00 9.30 9.34
C VAL A 42 9.75 9.72 10.09
N VAL A 43 9.36 8.99 11.11
CA VAL A 43 8.23 9.31 11.99
C VAL A 43 8.76 9.98 13.26
N ARG A 44 8.19 11.14 13.64
CA ARG A 44 8.57 11.88 14.85
C ARG A 44 7.36 12.23 15.71
N PRO A 45 7.49 12.19 17.05
CA PRO A 45 6.51 12.77 17.95
C PRO A 45 6.31 14.28 17.68
N GLY A 46 5.09 14.77 17.92
CA GLY A 46 4.76 16.19 17.77
C GLY A 46 4.20 16.58 16.41
N GLU A 47 4.35 15.77 15.39
CA GLU A 47 3.88 16.06 14.03
C GLU A 47 2.39 15.72 13.85
N GLU A 48 1.69 16.53 13.03
CA GLU A 48 0.32 16.25 12.61
C GLU A 48 0.29 15.28 11.44
N VAL A 49 -0.61 14.32 11.52
CA VAL A 49 -0.75 13.22 10.54
C VAL A 49 -2.18 13.05 10.10
N VAL A 50 -2.34 12.48 8.91
CA VAL A 50 -3.63 12.05 8.33
C VAL A 50 -3.53 10.61 7.87
N PHE A 51 -4.68 9.95 7.70
CA PHE A 51 -4.79 8.52 7.42
C PHE A 51 -5.58 8.29 6.12
N ILE A 52 -4.89 7.97 5.05
CA ILE A 52 -5.48 7.79 3.71
C ILE A 52 -5.79 6.29 3.50
N PRO A 53 -6.98 5.91 3.02
CA PRO A 53 -8.01 6.72 2.39
C PRO A 53 -9.15 7.16 3.33
N THR A 54 -9.07 6.88 4.63
CA THR A 54 -10.12 7.25 5.60
C THR A 54 -10.27 8.77 5.72
N HIS A 55 -9.15 9.51 5.64
CA HIS A 55 -9.17 10.97 5.59
C HIS A 55 -9.64 11.49 4.23
N THR A 56 -10.62 12.39 4.25
CA THR A 56 -11.08 13.17 3.09
C THR A 56 -11.31 14.62 3.51
N VAL A 57 -11.44 15.52 2.55
CA VAL A 57 -11.74 16.93 2.83
C VAL A 57 -13.07 17.08 3.59
N SER A 58 -14.09 16.31 3.18
CA SER A 58 -15.42 16.31 3.80
C SER A 58 -15.51 15.55 5.11
N ASN A 59 -14.60 14.59 5.34
CA ASN A 59 -14.58 13.75 6.54
C ASN A 59 -13.13 13.59 7.05
N PRO A 60 -12.62 14.58 7.79
CA PRO A 60 -11.23 14.59 8.24
C PRO A 60 -10.91 13.44 9.20
N CYS A 61 -9.78 12.76 8.97
CA CYS A 61 -9.18 11.82 9.91
C CYS A 61 -7.76 12.31 10.21
N VAL A 62 -7.65 13.20 11.21
CA VAL A 62 -6.42 13.91 11.57
C VAL A 62 -6.06 13.57 13.00
N GLY A 63 -4.78 13.43 13.27
CA GLY A 63 -4.26 13.21 14.62
C GLY A 63 -2.89 13.84 14.78
N LYS A 64 -2.38 13.82 16.01
CA LYS A 64 -1.03 14.24 16.34
C LYS A 64 -0.27 13.08 16.97
N VAL A 65 0.90 12.77 16.46
CA VAL A 65 1.79 11.76 17.04
C VAL A 65 2.25 12.26 18.41
N PHE A 66 1.84 11.56 19.48
CA PHE A 66 2.22 11.92 20.83
C PHE A 66 3.48 11.18 21.28
N THR A 67 3.51 9.86 21.13
CA THR A 67 4.71 9.04 21.39
C THR A 67 4.89 8.01 20.30
N VAL A 68 6.15 7.66 20.06
CA VAL A 68 6.55 6.54 19.21
C VAL A 68 7.29 5.54 20.09
N GLU A 69 6.93 4.26 19.99
CA GLU A 69 7.54 3.18 20.76
C GLU A 69 7.98 2.05 19.84
N MET A 70 9.16 1.52 20.12
CA MET A 70 9.72 0.35 19.46
C MET A 70 10.24 -0.61 20.55
N HIS A 71 9.81 -1.87 20.52
CA HIS A 71 10.15 -2.88 21.53
C HIS A 71 9.89 -2.40 22.97
N HIS A 72 8.72 -1.76 23.21
CA HIS A 72 8.30 -1.20 24.51
C HIS A 72 9.21 -0.08 25.05
N LYS A 73 10.01 0.55 24.19
CA LYS A 73 10.82 1.71 24.53
C LYS A 73 10.41 2.90 23.67
N ARG A 74 10.27 4.05 24.31
CA ARG A 74 10.06 5.31 23.58
C ARG A 74 11.30 5.67 22.76
N VAL A 75 11.03 6.14 21.55
CA VAL A 75 12.07 6.63 20.64
C VAL A 75 11.70 8.04 20.16
N ASP A 76 12.70 8.86 19.89
CA ASP A 76 12.50 10.21 19.40
C ASP A 76 12.19 10.24 17.90
N GLU A 77 12.61 9.20 17.17
CA GLU A 77 12.30 9.01 15.77
C GLU A 77 12.32 7.53 15.40
N ALA A 78 11.58 7.18 14.34
CA ALA A 78 11.56 5.85 13.74
C ALA A 78 11.84 5.93 12.24
N HIS A 79 12.66 5.01 11.74
CA HIS A 79 13.20 4.99 10.39
C HIS A 79 12.57 3.88 9.52
N PRO A 80 12.74 3.95 8.19
CA PRO A 80 12.25 2.91 7.28
C PRO A 80 12.71 1.51 7.70
N GLY A 81 11.76 0.60 7.78
CA GLY A 81 11.95 -0.77 8.24
C GLY A 81 11.61 -1.01 9.71
N ASP A 82 11.44 0.02 10.52
CA ASP A 82 11.10 -0.11 11.92
C ASP A 82 9.60 -0.43 12.09
N ASN A 83 9.29 -1.37 12.97
CA ASN A 83 7.92 -1.64 13.42
C ASN A 83 7.66 -0.83 14.70
N VAL A 84 6.63 -0.02 14.66
CA VAL A 84 6.34 0.93 15.74
C VAL A 84 4.91 0.85 16.23
N GLY A 85 4.73 1.15 17.52
CA GLY A 85 3.47 1.51 18.13
C GLY A 85 3.46 3.02 18.39
N MET A 86 2.39 3.69 17.99
CA MET A 86 2.27 5.13 18.13
C MET A 86 1.02 5.49 18.91
N ASN A 87 1.18 6.29 19.96
CA ASN A 87 0.04 6.92 20.59
C ASN A 87 -0.34 8.16 19.77
N ILE A 88 -1.55 8.20 19.27
CA ILE A 88 -2.07 9.32 18.48
C ILE A 88 -3.14 10.04 19.28
N LYS A 89 -3.00 11.36 19.41
CA LYS A 89 -3.99 12.23 20.08
C LYS A 89 -4.77 13.03 19.05
N GLY A 90 -5.99 13.44 19.44
CA GLY A 90 -6.83 14.30 18.60
C GLY A 90 -7.61 13.56 17.52
N LEU A 91 -7.62 12.23 17.51
CA LEU A 91 -8.46 11.45 16.59
C LEU A 91 -9.94 11.64 16.91
N ASP A 92 -10.74 11.85 15.87
CA ASP A 92 -12.19 11.86 15.99
C ASP A 92 -12.71 10.42 16.16
N LYS A 93 -13.51 10.20 17.19
CA LYS A 93 -14.12 8.89 17.47
C LYS A 93 -15.09 8.41 16.39
N ILE A 94 -15.63 9.34 15.60
CA ILE A 94 -16.57 9.04 14.52
C ILE A 94 -15.80 8.54 13.27
N ASN A 95 -14.62 9.13 12.99
CA ASN A 95 -13.82 8.80 11.82
C ASN A 95 -12.42 8.35 12.23
N MET A 96 -12.34 7.17 12.81
CA MET A 96 -11.09 6.56 13.26
C MET A 96 -10.31 5.95 12.09
N PRO A 97 -8.96 6.01 12.13
CA PRO A 97 -8.12 5.28 11.18
C PRO A 97 -8.36 3.77 11.28
N ARG A 98 -8.13 3.07 10.17
CA ARG A 98 -8.38 1.63 10.05
C ARG A 98 -7.11 0.89 9.65
N THR A 99 -7.07 -0.40 9.95
CA THR A 99 -6.05 -1.28 9.37
C THR A 99 -6.12 -1.23 7.84
N GLY A 100 -4.98 -1.00 7.21
CA GLY A 100 -4.87 -0.81 5.76
C GLY A 100 -4.80 0.65 5.32
N ASP A 101 -5.10 1.61 6.20
CA ASP A 101 -4.80 3.01 5.93
C ASP A 101 -3.28 3.23 5.91
N VAL A 102 -2.87 4.26 5.20
CA VAL A 102 -1.48 4.74 5.21
C VAL A 102 -1.44 6.08 5.94
N MET A 103 -0.67 6.14 7.00
CA MET A 103 -0.39 7.39 7.72
C MET A 103 0.65 8.19 6.94
N ILE A 104 0.37 9.47 6.75
CA ILE A 104 1.25 10.46 6.15
C ILE A 104 1.23 11.73 6.98
N TYR A 105 2.22 12.61 6.82
CA TYR A 105 2.15 13.93 7.41
C TYR A 105 1.05 14.76 6.78
N LYS A 106 0.34 15.55 7.59
CA LYS A 106 -0.78 16.41 7.13
C LYS A 106 -0.35 17.42 6.06
N LYS A 107 0.89 17.87 6.07
CA LYS A 107 1.46 18.76 5.06
C LYS A 107 1.71 18.10 3.70
N ASP A 108 1.69 16.75 3.67
CA ASP A 108 1.91 15.98 2.44
C ASP A 108 0.59 15.79 1.71
N THR A 109 0.51 16.25 0.49
CA THR A 109 -0.66 16.17 -0.39
C THR A 109 -0.43 15.22 -1.57
N THR A 110 0.71 14.54 -1.62
CA THR A 110 1.12 13.72 -2.76
C THR A 110 0.43 12.36 -2.83
N LEU A 111 0.03 11.79 -1.68
CA LEU A 111 -0.65 10.50 -1.60
C LEU A 111 -2.14 10.70 -1.36
N LYS A 112 -2.95 10.10 -2.24
CA LYS A 112 -4.42 10.13 -2.17
C LYS A 112 -5.00 8.75 -2.42
N ALA A 113 -6.32 8.61 -2.24
CA ALA A 113 -7.01 7.40 -2.63
C ALA A 113 -6.86 7.16 -4.14
N CYS A 114 -6.63 5.91 -4.52
CA CYS A 114 -6.43 5.51 -5.90
C CYS A 114 -7.77 5.48 -6.66
N LYS A 115 -7.79 6.02 -7.89
CA LYS A 115 -8.89 5.88 -8.84
C LYS A 115 -8.70 4.61 -9.67
N ASN A 116 -7.55 4.50 -10.32
CA ASN A 116 -7.09 3.31 -11.01
C ASN A 116 -5.56 3.24 -10.97
N PHE A 117 -5.01 2.09 -11.29
CA PHE A 117 -3.57 1.90 -11.37
C PHE A 117 -3.19 0.87 -12.43
N ASN A 118 -2.02 1.04 -13.02
CA ASN A 118 -1.40 0.05 -13.88
C ASN A 118 -0.48 -0.82 -13.03
N ALA A 119 -0.53 -2.12 -13.24
CA ALA A 119 0.40 -3.04 -12.62
C ALA A 119 1.01 -3.97 -13.66
N GLN A 120 2.31 -4.15 -13.57
CA GLN A 120 3.02 -5.23 -14.24
C GLN A 120 2.90 -6.47 -13.36
N VAL A 121 2.24 -7.49 -13.87
CA VAL A 121 1.89 -8.70 -13.12
C VAL A 121 2.47 -9.94 -13.79
N GLN A 122 2.81 -10.91 -12.97
CA GLN A 122 3.05 -12.29 -13.37
C GLN A 122 1.84 -13.12 -12.94
N VAL A 123 1.20 -13.75 -13.90
CA VAL A 123 0.09 -14.69 -13.64
C VAL A 123 0.68 -15.98 -13.09
N LEU A 124 0.13 -16.43 -11.98
CA LEU A 124 0.49 -17.70 -11.35
C LEU A 124 -0.29 -18.86 -12.00
N ASP A 125 -0.32 -20.00 -11.34
CA ASP A 125 -1.12 -21.13 -11.83
C ASP A 125 -2.60 -20.86 -11.57
N VAL A 126 -3.37 -20.66 -12.66
CA VAL A 126 -4.79 -20.36 -12.62
C VAL A 126 -5.56 -21.28 -13.55
N PRO A 127 -6.74 -21.77 -13.17
CA PRO A 127 -7.60 -22.52 -14.07
C PRO A 127 -8.20 -21.59 -15.15
N GLY A 128 -7.91 -21.87 -16.42
CA GLY A 128 -8.51 -21.15 -17.54
C GLY A 128 -7.78 -19.86 -17.93
N GLN A 129 -8.54 -18.81 -18.17
CA GLN A 129 -8.04 -17.53 -18.69
C GLN A 129 -8.57 -16.36 -17.88
N LEU A 130 -7.70 -15.38 -17.62
CA LEU A 130 -8.08 -14.11 -17.00
C LEU A 130 -8.39 -13.09 -18.10
N LYS A 131 -9.58 -12.51 -18.07
CA LYS A 131 -10.06 -11.53 -19.05
C LYS A 131 -10.41 -10.19 -18.39
N PRO A 132 -10.48 -9.09 -19.14
CA PRO A 132 -11.08 -7.86 -18.65
C PRO A 132 -12.46 -8.12 -18.04
N GLY A 133 -12.72 -7.48 -16.88
CA GLY A 133 -13.90 -7.76 -16.05
C GLY A 133 -13.62 -8.67 -14.85
N TYR A 134 -12.53 -9.44 -14.86
CA TYR A 134 -12.09 -10.21 -13.69
C TYR A 134 -11.76 -9.31 -12.50
N SER A 135 -12.18 -9.68 -11.30
CA SER A 135 -12.12 -8.82 -10.11
C SER A 135 -11.58 -9.55 -8.88
N PRO A 136 -10.28 -9.86 -8.85
CA PRO A 136 -9.64 -10.45 -7.68
C PRO A 136 -9.49 -9.43 -6.55
N VAL A 137 -9.17 -9.91 -5.34
CA VAL A 137 -8.81 -9.04 -4.22
C VAL A 137 -7.32 -8.71 -4.28
N ALA A 138 -7.02 -7.44 -4.40
CA ALA A 138 -5.66 -6.91 -4.35
C ALA A 138 -5.22 -6.63 -2.92
N PHE A 139 -3.98 -6.96 -2.61
CA PHE A 139 -3.33 -6.73 -1.33
C PHE A 139 -2.05 -5.93 -1.52
N VAL A 140 -1.96 -4.82 -0.81
CA VAL A 140 -0.74 -4.01 -0.70
C VAL A 140 -0.50 -3.72 0.78
N ARG A 141 0.55 -4.28 1.35
CA ARG A 141 0.80 -4.25 2.80
C ARG A 141 -0.43 -4.75 3.58
N CYS A 142 -1.01 -3.91 4.42
CA CYS A 142 -2.20 -4.23 5.21
C CYS A 142 -3.51 -3.80 4.53
N GLY A 143 -3.42 -3.04 3.44
CA GLY A 143 -4.57 -2.60 2.64
C GLY A 143 -5.05 -3.67 1.68
N ARG A 144 -6.37 -3.74 1.48
CA ARG A 144 -6.99 -4.64 0.51
C ARG A 144 -8.22 -4.02 -0.13
N SER A 145 -8.43 -4.36 -1.40
CA SER A 145 -9.65 -4.01 -2.14
C SER A 145 -9.88 -5.01 -3.26
N ALA A 146 -11.13 -5.37 -3.54
CA ALA A 146 -11.45 -5.98 -4.81
C ALA A 146 -11.10 -5.00 -5.93
N CYS A 147 -10.37 -5.46 -6.94
CA CYS A 147 -9.90 -4.61 -8.04
C CYS A 147 -10.31 -5.23 -9.36
N LYS A 148 -11.18 -4.54 -10.10
CA LYS A 148 -11.61 -4.96 -11.42
C LYS A 148 -10.50 -4.71 -12.43
N MET A 149 -10.05 -5.74 -13.12
CA MET A 149 -9.16 -5.62 -14.28
C MET A 149 -9.96 -5.06 -15.45
N THR A 150 -9.67 -3.83 -15.86
CA THR A 150 -10.45 -3.12 -16.89
C THR A 150 -9.83 -3.27 -18.27
N GLU A 151 -8.52 -3.33 -18.36
CA GLU A 151 -7.78 -3.35 -19.61
C GLU A 151 -6.50 -4.18 -19.48
N LEU A 152 -6.14 -4.86 -20.58
CA LEU A 152 -4.87 -5.54 -20.77
C LEU A 152 -4.04 -4.75 -21.78
N ILE A 153 -2.92 -4.15 -21.32
CA ILE A 153 -2.07 -3.30 -22.17
C ILE A 153 -1.18 -4.17 -23.04
N PHE A 154 -0.46 -5.09 -22.44
CA PHE A 154 0.36 -6.06 -23.18
C PHE A 154 0.54 -7.35 -22.38
N LYS A 155 0.96 -8.41 -23.07
CA LYS A 155 1.47 -9.63 -22.45
C LYS A 155 2.72 -10.17 -23.13
N VAL A 156 3.49 -10.94 -22.35
CA VAL A 156 4.61 -11.76 -22.80
C VAL A 156 4.43 -13.14 -22.19
N GLY A 157 4.50 -14.19 -22.98
CA GLY A 157 4.33 -15.56 -22.50
C GLY A 157 4.74 -16.59 -23.54
N LYS A 158 4.43 -17.85 -23.26
CA LYS A 158 4.76 -18.96 -24.19
C LYS A 158 4.10 -18.80 -25.56
N GLU A 159 2.83 -18.36 -25.59
CA GLU A 159 2.06 -18.18 -26.83
C GLU A 159 2.63 -17.08 -27.72
N THR A 160 3.29 -16.09 -27.13
CA THR A 160 3.91 -14.99 -27.88
C THR A 160 5.35 -15.27 -28.30
N GLY A 161 5.88 -16.45 -27.96
CA GLY A 161 7.29 -16.79 -28.20
C GLY A 161 8.25 -15.86 -27.47
N GLY A 162 7.84 -15.30 -26.32
CA GLY A 162 8.62 -14.32 -25.55
C GLY A 162 8.59 -12.90 -26.11
N LYS A 163 7.83 -12.63 -27.17
CA LYS A 163 7.64 -11.28 -27.72
C LYS A 163 6.49 -10.57 -27.04
N LYS A 164 6.53 -9.26 -27.03
CA LYS A 164 5.46 -8.41 -26.51
C LYS A 164 4.26 -8.43 -27.45
N MET A 165 3.08 -8.81 -26.95
CA MET A 165 1.80 -8.73 -27.66
C MET A 165 0.98 -7.61 -27.03
N GLU A 166 0.62 -6.62 -27.84
CA GLU A 166 -0.21 -5.50 -27.41
C GLU A 166 -1.70 -5.89 -27.40
N SER A 167 -2.46 -5.31 -26.48
CA SER A 167 -3.92 -5.47 -26.31
C SER A 167 -4.40 -6.93 -26.38
N PRO A 168 -3.83 -7.83 -25.56
CA PRO A 168 -4.24 -9.23 -25.56
C PRO A 168 -5.68 -9.38 -25.06
N VAL A 169 -6.41 -10.38 -25.56
CA VAL A 169 -7.79 -10.66 -25.16
C VAL A 169 -7.87 -11.31 -23.78
N ALA A 170 -6.83 -12.08 -23.39
CA ALA A 170 -6.78 -12.80 -22.13
C ALA A 170 -5.35 -13.13 -21.70
N LEU A 171 -5.18 -13.38 -20.40
CA LEU A 171 -3.96 -13.89 -19.79
C LEU A 171 -4.12 -15.36 -19.40
N LYS A 172 -3.04 -16.10 -19.45
CA LYS A 172 -2.92 -17.51 -19.00
C LYS A 172 -1.84 -17.65 -17.94
N SER A 173 -1.81 -18.81 -17.31
CA SER A 173 -0.76 -19.17 -16.36
C SER A 173 0.64 -18.90 -16.93
N ASN A 174 1.49 -18.30 -16.10
CA ASN A 174 2.86 -17.90 -16.42
C ASN A 174 3.02 -16.76 -17.43
N ASP A 175 1.95 -16.10 -17.88
CA ASP A 175 2.05 -14.85 -18.64
C ASP A 175 2.57 -13.73 -17.72
N VAL A 176 3.43 -12.86 -18.27
CA VAL A 176 3.79 -11.57 -17.70
C VAL A 176 3.03 -10.51 -18.49
N ALA A 177 2.33 -9.63 -17.80
CA ALA A 177 1.48 -8.64 -18.45
C ALA A 177 1.51 -7.29 -17.73
N GLU A 178 1.09 -6.25 -18.42
CA GLU A 178 0.69 -5.00 -17.81
C GLU A 178 -0.83 -4.82 -18.03
N ALA A 179 -1.53 -4.55 -16.92
CA ALA A 179 -2.96 -4.39 -16.90
C ALA A 179 -3.38 -3.19 -16.05
N VAL A 180 -4.56 -2.65 -16.35
CA VAL A 180 -5.20 -1.58 -15.59
C VAL A 180 -6.21 -2.17 -14.63
N PHE A 181 -6.16 -1.71 -13.39
CA PHE A 181 -7.05 -2.15 -12.31
C PHE A 181 -7.79 -0.96 -11.70
N GLU A 182 -9.08 -1.16 -11.42
CA GLU A 182 -9.93 -0.20 -10.74
C GLU A 182 -10.39 -0.76 -9.40
N PRO A 183 -9.99 -0.15 -8.27
CA PRO A 183 -10.43 -0.56 -6.94
C PRO A 183 -11.92 -0.30 -6.74
N GLN A 184 -12.65 -1.29 -6.20
CA GLN A 184 -14.07 -1.18 -5.90
C GLN A 184 -14.35 -0.49 -4.56
N HIS A 185 -13.34 -0.43 -3.68
CA HIS A 185 -13.39 0.26 -2.39
C HIS A 185 -12.22 1.26 -2.29
N PRO A 186 -12.30 2.26 -1.41
CA PRO A 186 -11.19 3.18 -1.18
C PRO A 186 -9.90 2.42 -0.89
N PHE A 187 -8.87 2.67 -1.66
CA PHE A 187 -7.62 1.95 -1.63
C PHE A 187 -6.45 2.89 -1.87
N VAL A 188 -5.35 2.68 -1.18
CA VAL A 188 -4.14 3.48 -1.31
C VAL A 188 -3.00 2.62 -1.79
N VAL A 189 -2.41 3.04 -2.87
CA VAL A 189 -1.22 2.45 -3.48
C VAL A 189 -0.35 3.56 -4.05
N ASP A 190 0.90 3.26 -4.30
CA ASP A 190 1.82 4.18 -4.96
C ASP A 190 2.57 3.48 -6.09
N HIS A 191 3.19 4.23 -6.98
CA HIS A 191 4.01 3.63 -8.03
C HIS A 191 5.41 3.25 -7.48
N PHE A 192 6.02 2.25 -8.10
CA PHE A 192 7.23 1.60 -7.56
C PHE A 192 8.43 2.53 -7.37
N LYS A 193 8.53 3.58 -8.18
CA LYS A 193 9.61 4.57 -8.06
C LYS A 193 9.42 5.55 -6.90
N ALA A 194 8.17 5.81 -6.48
CA ALA A 194 7.89 6.70 -5.36
C ALA A 194 7.96 5.96 -4.02
N CYS A 195 7.23 4.85 -3.88
CA CYS A 195 7.27 4.03 -2.68
C CYS A 195 7.17 2.54 -3.02
N GLY A 196 8.31 1.84 -3.07
CA GLY A 196 8.35 0.42 -3.37
C GLY A 196 7.54 -0.44 -2.39
N GLY A 197 7.37 0.02 -1.16
CA GLY A 197 6.56 -0.65 -0.15
C GLY A 197 5.06 -0.64 -0.46
N LEU A 198 4.55 0.46 -1.04
CA LEU A 198 3.14 0.63 -1.43
C LEU A 198 2.87 0.23 -2.89
N ALA A 199 3.87 -0.30 -3.58
CA ALA A 199 3.78 -0.67 -4.98
C ALA A 199 3.87 -2.18 -5.26
N ARG A 200 4.26 -2.99 -4.29
CA ARG A 200 4.23 -4.45 -4.43
C ARG A 200 2.85 -4.96 -4.12
N ILE A 201 2.27 -5.65 -5.08
CA ILE A 201 0.86 -6.06 -5.05
C ILE A 201 0.72 -7.56 -5.27
N ALA A 202 -0.18 -8.16 -4.52
CA ALA A 202 -0.62 -9.54 -4.72
C ALA A 202 -2.12 -9.54 -4.98
N PHE A 203 -2.57 -10.36 -5.93
CA PHE A 203 -3.98 -10.57 -6.21
C PHE A 203 -4.37 -11.99 -5.83
N LEU A 204 -5.44 -12.11 -5.06
CA LEU A 204 -5.98 -13.38 -4.60
C LEU A 204 -7.42 -13.54 -5.09
N ASP A 205 -7.77 -14.78 -5.44
CA ASP A 205 -9.13 -15.24 -5.65
C ASP A 205 -9.45 -16.28 -4.58
N GLY A 206 -10.35 -15.93 -3.68
CA GLY A 206 -10.50 -16.65 -2.42
C GLY A 206 -9.19 -16.66 -1.62
N ASN A 207 -8.66 -17.86 -1.35
CA ASN A 207 -7.40 -18.07 -0.64
C ASN A 207 -6.21 -18.37 -1.56
N THR A 208 -6.40 -18.30 -2.88
CA THR A 208 -5.36 -18.65 -3.86
C THR A 208 -4.78 -17.39 -4.48
N ALA A 209 -3.45 -17.25 -4.43
CA ALA A 209 -2.78 -16.18 -5.15
C ALA A 209 -2.83 -16.45 -6.66
N VAL A 210 -3.36 -15.49 -7.42
CA VAL A 210 -3.54 -15.62 -8.88
C VAL A 210 -2.55 -14.77 -9.67
N MET A 211 -2.12 -13.64 -9.12
CA MET A 211 -1.11 -12.77 -9.73
C MET A 211 -0.25 -12.10 -8.67
N LEU A 212 1.02 -11.89 -8.99
CA LEU A 212 1.95 -11.06 -8.21
C LEU A 212 2.50 -9.97 -9.12
N GLY A 213 2.73 -8.79 -8.58
CA GLY A 213 3.22 -7.72 -9.43
C GLY A 213 3.74 -6.48 -8.71
N LYS A 214 4.02 -5.49 -9.54
CA LYS A 214 4.42 -4.15 -9.11
C LYS A 214 3.60 -3.10 -9.83
N ILE A 215 3.22 -2.06 -9.13
CA ILE A 215 2.47 -0.93 -9.67
C ILE A 215 3.42 -0.01 -10.42
N THR A 216 3.09 0.30 -11.66
CA THR A 216 3.91 1.12 -12.57
C THR A 216 3.40 2.54 -12.67
N LYS A 217 2.07 2.73 -12.61
CA LYS A 217 1.40 4.04 -12.65
C LYS A 217 0.21 4.04 -11.71
N VAL A 218 -0.11 5.20 -11.15
CA VAL A 218 -1.30 5.41 -10.32
C VAL A 218 -1.99 6.68 -10.78
N GLN A 219 -3.31 6.62 -10.91
CA GLN A 219 -4.16 7.78 -11.04
C GLN A 219 -4.91 7.96 -9.72
N PHE A 220 -4.66 9.07 -9.04
CA PHE A 220 -5.33 9.39 -7.80
C PHE A 220 -6.73 9.98 -8.04
N LYS A 221 -7.60 9.85 -7.04
CA LYS A 221 -8.88 10.56 -7.03
C LYS A 221 -8.63 12.04 -6.81
N GLU A 222 -9.42 12.87 -7.49
CA GLU A 222 -9.46 14.29 -7.18
C GLU A 222 -10.21 14.50 -5.85
N ASP A 223 -9.76 15.46 -5.07
CA ASP A 223 -10.46 15.86 -3.84
C ASP A 223 -11.78 16.54 -4.25
N LYS A 224 -12.88 15.92 -3.83
CA LYS A 224 -14.21 16.51 -3.95
C LYS A 224 -14.61 17.14 -2.62
#